data_0f84b65f405de960ae31ccfea896a72e
#
_entry.id   0f84b65f405de960ae31ccfea896a72e
#
_cell.length_a   1.000
_cell.length_b   1.000
_cell.length_c   1.000
_cell.angle_alpha   90.00
_cell.angle_beta   90.00
_cell.angle_gamma   90.00
#
_symmetry.space_group_name_H-M   'P 1'
#
loop_
_entity.id
_entity.type
_entity.pdbx_description
1 polymer ?
#
loop_
_entity_poly.entity_id
_entity_poly.type
_entity_poly.pdbx_seq_one_letter_code
_entity_poly.pdbx_strand_id
1 'polypeptide(L)'
;TLRGLDHCLKAGLLTGVATSVCQTNIGELLTESWLRELIQRGVHYVWYHTYRPVGPKMNPALALRPEQLVEVRKFVVEMRAKVPIAIIDAYYDHQGQALCPMSTGISHHVGPSGGIEPCPIIQFAKEDIRDPRGVYVAMRDSAFLKDFRELSARETRGCVVLERPDLVKELVVKHGARDTTLRGTAMAELDAMTPRFSQWLPGEEVPEKHWMYRLSKKYWFSDFGAYRDVAHDAAGKARQLQQRLAATAPSSQTPPTS
;
A
#
# COMPACT_ATOMS: atom_id res chain seq x y z
N THR A 1 0.89 10.61 21.58
CA THR A 1 -0.07 10.52 20.45
C THR A 1 -1.49 10.82 20.90
N LEU A 2 -2.05 10.15 21.94
CA LEU A 2 -3.44 10.35 22.37
C LEU A 2 -3.73 11.79 22.82
N ARG A 3 -2.84 12.45 23.57
CA ARG A 3 -3.00 13.87 23.94
C ARG A 3 -3.12 14.80 22.73
N GLY A 4 -2.34 14.55 21.66
CA GLY A 4 -2.45 15.31 20.42
C GLY A 4 -3.80 15.10 19.73
N LEU A 5 -4.30 13.87 19.71
CA LEU A 5 -5.63 13.53 19.20
C LEU A 5 -6.71 14.31 19.96
N ASP A 6 -6.67 14.30 21.31
CA ASP A 6 -7.62 15.00 22.14
C ASP A 6 -7.58 16.55 21.93
N HIS A 7 -6.39 17.12 21.70
CA HIS A 7 -6.26 18.55 21.39
C HIS A 7 -6.89 18.89 20.04
N CYS A 8 -6.68 18.06 19.01
CA CYS A 8 -7.31 18.26 17.69
C CYS A 8 -8.84 18.19 17.78
N LEU A 9 -9.36 17.19 18.49
CA LEU A 9 -10.80 17.01 18.69
C LEU A 9 -11.41 18.21 19.47
N LYS A 10 -10.76 18.67 20.55
CA LYS A 10 -11.19 19.85 21.31
C LYS A 10 -11.16 21.13 20.48
N ALA A 11 -10.27 21.23 19.52
CA ALA A 11 -10.20 22.35 18.59
C ALA A 11 -11.24 22.28 17.46
N GLY A 12 -12.11 21.27 17.44
CA GLY A 12 -13.15 21.10 16.42
C GLY A 12 -12.62 20.65 15.06
N LEU A 13 -11.41 20.08 15.00
CA LEU A 13 -10.83 19.62 13.75
C LEU A 13 -11.41 18.26 13.33
N LEU A 14 -11.58 18.08 12.03
CA LEU A 14 -11.85 16.75 11.46
C LEU A 14 -10.64 15.86 11.69
N THR A 15 -10.76 14.93 12.63
CA THR A 15 -9.61 14.16 13.14
C THR A 15 -9.80 12.67 12.93
N GLY A 16 -8.75 12.01 12.49
CA GLY A 16 -8.71 10.57 12.29
C GLY A 16 -7.45 9.92 12.84
N VAL A 17 -7.45 8.60 12.82
CA VAL A 17 -6.32 7.75 13.22
C VAL A 17 -5.87 6.93 12.03
N ALA A 18 -4.58 6.96 11.72
CA ALA A 18 -3.96 6.04 10.77
C ALA A 18 -3.23 4.93 11.55
N THR A 19 -3.47 3.69 11.15
CA THR A 19 -2.85 2.51 11.76
C THR A 19 -1.85 1.87 10.81
N SER A 20 -0.92 1.09 11.35
CA SER A 20 -0.07 0.20 10.58
C SER A 20 -0.25 -1.21 11.13
N VAL A 21 -1.19 -1.97 10.53
CA VAL A 21 -1.52 -3.32 11.00
C VAL A 21 -0.37 -4.26 10.70
N CYS A 22 0.09 -4.97 11.71
CA CYS A 22 1.20 -5.93 11.63
C CYS A 22 0.93 -7.16 12.51
N GLN A 23 1.84 -8.14 12.49
CA GLN A 23 1.71 -9.39 13.24
C GLN A 23 1.46 -9.19 14.74
N THR A 24 2.04 -8.16 15.34
CA THR A 24 1.99 -7.95 16.79
C THR A 24 0.77 -7.18 17.27
N ASN A 25 0.05 -6.49 16.39
CA ASN A 25 -1.10 -5.64 16.76
C ASN A 25 -2.41 -6.00 16.06
N ILE A 26 -2.40 -6.97 15.15
CA ILE A 26 -3.60 -7.36 14.39
C ILE A 26 -4.76 -7.76 15.32
N GLY A 27 -4.47 -8.50 16.39
CA GLY A 27 -5.49 -8.95 17.33
C GLY A 27 -6.15 -7.84 18.14
N GLU A 28 -5.47 -6.70 18.33
CA GLU A 28 -6.03 -5.51 18.96
C GLU A 28 -6.80 -4.65 17.96
N LEU A 29 -6.18 -4.36 16.82
CA LEU A 29 -6.72 -3.41 15.84
C LEU A 29 -7.93 -3.95 15.06
N LEU A 30 -8.06 -5.27 14.93
CA LEU A 30 -9.20 -5.90 14.25
C LEU A 30 -10.29 -6.29 15.25
N THR A 31 -10.65 -5.38 16.15
CA THR A 31 -11.74 -5.56 17.10
C THR A 31 -12.78 -4.43 17.01
N GLU A 32 -14.05 -4.78 17.19
CA GLU A 32 -15.11 -3.78 17.25
C GLU A 32 -14.94 -2.87 18.47
N SER A 33 -14.42 -3.40 19.59
CA SER A 33 -14.18 -2.64 20.83
C SER A 33 -13.21 -1.48 20.61
N TRP A 34 -12.12 -1.70 19.86
CA TRP A 34 -11.17 -0.65 19.51
C TRP A 34 -11.81 0.46 18.66
N LEU A 35 -12.63 0.10 17.68
CA LEU A 35 -13.37 1.09 16.89
C LEU A 35 -14.36 1.87 17.75
N ARG A 36 -15.06 1.22 18.67
CA ARG A 36 -15.99 1.87 19.60
C ARG A 36 -15.27 2.82 20.56
N GLU A 37 -14.09 2.51 21.01
CA GLU A 37 -13.27 3.44 21.81
C GLU A 37 -12.93 4.70 21.02
N LEU A 38 -12.54 4.59 19.75
CA LEU A 38 -12.29 5.74 18.88
C LEU A 38 -13.55 6.59 18.69
N ILE A 39 -14.71 5.96 18.49
CA ILE A 39 -16.01 6.65 18.37
C ILE A 39 -16.34 7.41 19.64
N GLN A 40 -16.17 6.79 20.82
CA GLN A 40 -16.42 7.43 22.11
C GLN A 40 -15.52 8.65 22.36
N ARG A 41 -14.30 8.64 21.81
CA ARG A 41 -13.36 9.78 21.83
C ARG A 41 -13.77 10.90 20.88
N GLY A 42 -14.70 10.66 19.95
CA GLY A 42 -15.09 11.61 18.91
C GLY A 42 -14.24 11.56 17.65
N VAL A 43 -13.51 10.47 17.41
CA VAL A 43 -12.72 10.29 16.18
C VAL A 43 -13.65 10.08 14.99
N HIS A 44 -13.39 10.78 13.88
CA HIS A 44 -14.27 10.80 12.71
C HIS A 44 -13.99 9.69 11.71
N TYR A 45 -12.70 9.30 11.57
CA TYR A 45 -12.29 8.24 10.64
C TYR A 45 -11.08 7.46 11.14
N VAL A 46 -10.96 6.24 10.65
CA VAL A 46 -9.78 5.39 10.85
C VAL A 46 -9.26 4.90 9.50
N TRP A 47 -7.96 4.98 9.32
CA TRP A 47 -7.29 4.50 8.11
C TRP A 47 -6.48 3.26 8.43
N TYR A 48 -6.87 2.14 7.84
CA TYR A 48 -6.15 0.88 7.95
C TYR A 48 -5.08 0.76 6.88
N HIS A 49 -3.83 0.87 7.29
CA HIS A 49 -2.67 0.52 6.48
C HIS A 49 -2.11 -0.81 6.95
N THR A 50 -1.63 -1.62 6.03
CA THR A 50 -0.84 -2.81 6.37
C THR A 50 0.64 -2.44 6.45
N TYR A 51 1.34 -2.99 7.44
CA TYR A 51 2.78 -2.80 7.57
C TYR A 51 3.51 -3.34 6.34
N ARG A 52 4.41 -2.55 5.82
CA ARG A 52 5.26 -2.89 4.68
C ARG A 52 6.71 -2.88 5.11
N PRO A 53 7.43 -4.01 5.03
CA PRO A 53 8.83 -4.11 5.44
C PRO A 53 9.73 -3.46 4.37
N VAL A 54 9.88 -2.15 4.46
CA VAL A 54 10.74 -1.33 3.60
C VAL A 54 11.66 -0.46 4.45
N GLY A 55 12.73 0.04 3.86
CA GLY A 55 13.68 0.93 4.52
C GLY A 55 14.83 0.18 5.19
N PRO A 56 15.74 0.93 5.86
CA PRO A 56 17.05 0.41 6.28
C PRO A 56 17.00 -0.62 7.42
N LYS A 57 15.89 -0.65 8.16
CA LYS A 57 15.66 -1.57 9.29
C LYS A 57 14.36 -2.35 9.08
N MET A 58 14.13 -2.80 7.83
CA MET A 58 12.96 -3.60 7.55
C MET A 58 12.90 -4.84 8.45
N ASN A 59 11.70 -5.14 8.95
CA ASN A 59 11.46 -6.35 9.72
C ASN A 59 10.37 -7.21 9.03
N PRO A 60 10.74 -8.15 8.17
CA PRO A 60 9.79 -9.00 7.46
C PRO A 60 8.88 -9.83 8.38
N ALA A 61 9.33 -10.14 9.61
CA ALA A 61 8.53 -10.91 10.56
C ALA A 61 7.30 -10.15 11.08
N LEU A 62 7.28 -8.82 11.01
CA LEU A 62 6.11 -8.02 11.39
C LEU A 62 5.05 -7.95 10.28
N ALA A 63 5.40 -8.30 9.05
CA ALA A 63 4.44 -8.21 7.95
C ALA A 63 3.39 -9.31 8.04
N LEU A 64 2.17 -8.97 7.65
CA LEU A 64 1.05 -9.89 7.67
C LEU A 64 1.26 -11.05 6.70
N ARG A 65 0.78 -12.22 7.09
CA ARG A 65 0.67 -13.39 6.19
C ARG A 65 -0.48 -13.18 5.21
N PRO A 66 -0.50 -13.91 4.08
CA PRO A 66 -1.57 -13.80 3.08
C PRO A 66 -2.98 -13.90 3.67
N GLU A 67 -3.23 -14.87 4.56
CA GLU A 67 -4.53 -15.10 5.17
C GLU A 67 -4.96 -13.91 6.04
N GLN A 68 -4.01 -13.28 6.73
CA GLN A 68 -4.25 -12.11 7.56
C GLN A 68 -4.53 -10.85 6.73
N LEU A 69 -4.01 -10.73 5.53
CA LEU A 69 -4.38 -9.64 4.62
C LEU A 69 -5.86 -9.73 4.23
N VAL A 70 -6.34 -10.96 3.98
CA VAL A 70 -7.76 -11.22 3.70
C VAL A 70 -8.61 -10.96 4.95
N GLU A 71 -8.13 -11.34 6.14
CA GLU A 71 -8.80 -11.07 7.42
C GLU A 71 -8.99 -9.58 7.66
N VAL A 72 -7.93 -8.77 7.48
CA VAL A 72 -8.01 -7.30 7.56
C VAL A 72 -9.09 -6.77 6.63
N ARG A 73 -9.12 -7.22 5.38
CA ARG A 73 -10.09 -6.77 4.41
C ARG A 73 -11.52 -7.17 4.79
N LYS A 74 -11.74 -8.42 5.21
CA LYS A 74 -13.05 -8.90 5.70
C LYS A 74 -13.55 -8.05 6.88
N PHE A 75 -12.68 -7.80 7.85
CA PHE A 75 -13.00 -6.97 9.01
C PHE A 75 -13.41 -5.55 8.61
N VAL A 76 -12.62 -4.88 7.77
CA VAL A 76 -12.91 -3.52 7.30
C VAL A 76 -14.26 -3.44 6.60
N VAL A 77 -14.56 -4.37 5.68
CA VAL A 77 -15.84 -4.40 4.94
C VAL A 77 -17.01 -4.64 5.88
N GLU A 78 -16.85 -5.52 6.86
CA GLU A 78 -17.90 -5.84 7.84
C GLU A 78 -18.17 -4.66 8.77
N MET A 79 -17.13 -4.03 9.32
CA MET A 79 -17.28 -2.94 10.27
C MET A 79 -17.88 -1.67 9.63
N ARG A 80 -17.69 -1.43 8.35
CA ARG A 80 -18.33 -0.34 7.61
C ARG A 80 -19.85 -0.34 7.69
N ALA A 81 -20.47 -1.50 7.89
CA ALA A 81 -21.91 -1.63 8.05
C ALA A 81 -22.37 -1.62 9.52
N LYS A 82 -21.43 -1.76 10.48
CA LYS A 82 -21.77 -1.97 11.90
C LYS A 82 -21.51 -0.76 12.78
N VAL A 83 -20.53 0.08 12.43
CA VAL A 83 -20.09 1.18 13.33
C VAL A 83 -20.14 2.52 12.63
N PRO A 84 -20.54 3.60 13.35
CA PRO A 84 -20.70 4.94 12.78
C PRO A 84 -19.35 5.71 12.78
N ILE A 85 -18.32 5.14 12.17
CA ILE A 85 -17.04 5.79 11.92
C ILE A 85 -16.61 5.51 10.47
N ALA A 86 -16.03 6.49 9.79
CA ALA A 86 -15.52 6.26 8.45
C ALA A 86 -14.27 5.36 8.49
N ILE A 87 -14.34 4.21 7.85
CA ILE A 87 -13.22 3.26 7.78
C ILE A 87 -12.63 3.31 6.38
N ILE A 88 -11.36 3.75 6.28
CA ILE A 88 -10.68 3.97 5.01
C ILE A 88 -9.68 2.84 4.76
N ASP A 89 -9.76 2.25 3.59
CA ASP A 89 -8.70 1.49 2.95
C ASP A 89 -8.59 1.95 1.49
N ALA A 90 -7.45 2.45 1.09
CA ALA A 90 -7.23 2.99 -0.24
C ALA A 90 -6.78 1.94 -1.27
N TYR A 91 -6.80 0.65 -0.92
CA TYR A 91 -6.11 -0.39 -1.67
C TYR A 91 -7.02 -1.35 -2.42
N TYR A 92 -8.34 -1.12 -2.40
CA TYR A 92 -9.30 -2.04 -3.03
C TYR A 92 -10.42 -1.27 -3.72
N ASP A 93 -10.80 -1.75 -4.91
CA ASP A 93 -11.98 -1.28 -5.63
C ASP A 93 -13.29 -1.79 -4.99
N HIS A 94 -14.42 -1.47 -5.60
CA HIS A 94 -15.73 -1.88 -5.09
C HIS A 94 -16.01 -3.39 -5.20
N GLN A 95 -15.28 -4.09 -6.07
CA GLN A 95 -15.35 -5.54 -6.25
C GLN A 95 -14.39 -6.29 -5.31
N GLY A 96 -13.58 -5.56 -4.54
CA GLY A 96 -12.60 -6.13 -3.61
C GLY A 96 -11.28 -6.51 -4.27
N GLN A 97 -11.09 -6.13 -5.52
CA GLN A 97 -9.80 -6.30 -6.17
C GLN A 97 -8.85 -5.20 -5.71
N ALA A 98 -7.62 -5.58 -5.41
CA ALA A 98 -6.64 -4.61 -5.00
C ALA A 98 -6.26 -3.65 -6.13
N LEU A 99 -5.89 -2.44 -5.77
CA LEU A 99 -5.32 -1.44 -6.65
C LEU A 99 -4.18 -0.71 -5.94
N CYS A 100 -3.19 -0.33 -6.71
CA CYS A 100 -2.15 0.57 -6.24
C CYS A 100 -2.58 2.01 -6.52
N PRO A 101 -2.71 2.90 -5.50
CA PRO A 101 -3.08 4.30 -5.72
C PRO A 101 -2.15 5.01 -6.70
N MET A 102 -0.89 4.60 -6.75
CA MET A 102 0.08 5.15 -7.68
C MET A 102 -0.23 4.77 -9.13
N SER A 103 -0.67 3.54 -9.40
CA SER A 103 -1.05 3.10 -10.75
C SER A 103 -2.23 3.89 -11.30
N THR A 104 -3.08 4.46 -10.43
CA THR A 104 -4.21 5.31 -10.84
C THR A 104 -3.78 6.73 -11.22
N GLY A 105 -2.57 7.13 -10.92
CA GLY A 105 -2.03 8.46 -11.21
C GLY A 105 -2.57 9.60 -10.34
N ILE A 106 -3.33 9.29 -9.30
CA ILE A 106 -3.95 10.29 -8.40
C ILE A 106 -3.09 10.67 -7.20
N SER A 107 -2.02 9.94 -6.94
CA SER A 107 -1.19 10.12 -5.76
C SER A 107 0.29 10.10 -6.13
N HIS A 108 1.00 11.09 -5.62
CA HIS A 108 2.45 11.18 -5.63
C HIS A 108 2.93 11.58 -4.24
N HIS A 109 4.20 11.40 -3.99
CA HIS A 109 4.83 11.81 -2.75
C HIS A 109 5.93 12.85 -3.03
N VAL A 110 6.05 13.83 -2.17
CA VAL A 110 7.16 14.77 -2.19
C VAL A 110 8.01 14.50 -0.96
N GLY A 111 9.23 14.03 -1.20
CA GLY A 111 10.19 13.75 -0.13
C GLY A 111 10.75 15.04 0.50
N PRO A 112 11.39 14.94 1.68
CA PRO A 112 11.97 16.11 2.37
C PRO A 112 13.02 16.86 1.55
N SER A 113 13.67 16.19 0.60
CA SER A 113 14.65 16.78 -0.32
C SER A 113 14.02 17.54 -1.50
N GLY A 114 12.69 17.58 -1.61
CA GLY A 114 11.97 18.16 -2.74
C GLY A 114 11.78 17.24 -3.93
N GLY A 115 12.29 16.01 -3.87
CA GLY A 115 12.10 15.01 -4.93
C GLY A 115 10.65 14.58 -5.07
N ILE A 116 10.15 14.51 -6.31
CA ILE A 116 8.82 13.98 -6.62
C ILE A 116 8.93 12.49 -6.82
N GLU A 117 8.44 11.75 -5.83
CA GLU A 117 8.54 10.29 -5.72
C GLU A 117 7.24 9.62 -6.17
N PRO A 118 7.28 8.39 -6.73
CA PRO A 118 6.08 7.65 -7.07
C PRO A 118 5.14 7.42 -5.88
N CYS A 119 5.69 7.04 -4.72
CA CYS A 119 4.94 6.85 -3.48
C CYS A 119 5.88 6.94 -2.26
N PRO A 120 5.35 7.05 -1.02
CA PRO A 120 6.18 7.23 0.18
C PRO A 120 7.20 6.12 0.46
N ILE A 121 6.99 4.93 -0.09
CA ILE A 121 7.89 3.79 0.12
C ILE A 121 8.95 3.62 -0.98
N ILE A 122 8.89 4.43 -2.04
CA ILE A 122 9.88 4.47 -3.10
C ILE A 122 10.58 5.81 -3.04
N GLN A 123 11.72 5.81 -2.40
CA GLN A 123 12.50 7.03 -2.16
C GLN A 123 13.50 7.27 -3.29
N PHE A 124 12.97 7.34 -4.53
CA PHE A 124 13.70 7.72 -5.73
C PHE A 124 12.91 8.76 -6.51
N ALA A 125 13.60 9.77 -7.02
CA ALA A 125 13.01 10.82 -7.84
C ALA A 125 13.85 11.19 -9.03
N LYS A 126 13.22 11.53 -10.13
CA LYS A 126 13.84 12.16 -11.29
C LYS A 126 13.59 13.66 -11.27
N GLU A 127 12.37 14.05 -10.94
CA GLU A 127 11.88 15.43 -10.90
C GLU A 127 11.94 15.99 -9.48
N ASP A 128 11.76 17.31 -9.39
CA ASP A 128 11.84 18.06 -8.14
C ASP A 128 10.75 19.14 -8.12
N ILE A 129 10.23 19.48 -6.93
CA ILE A 129 9.23 20.56 -6.76
C ILE A 129 9.75 21.94 -7.18
N ARG A 130 11.06 22.11 -7.29
CA ARG A 130 11.73 23.35 -7.73
C ARG A 130 11.85 23.45 -9.24
N ASP A 131 11.27 22.53 -10.01
CA ASP A 131 11.25 22.61 -11.48
C ASP A 131 10.67 23.96 -11.92
N PRO A 132 11.41 24.75 -12.72
CA PRO A 132 10.96 26.08 -13.12
C PRO A 132 9.68 26.09 -13.94
N ARG A 133 9.29 24.96 -14.52
CA ARG A 133 8.02 24.77 -15.24
C ARG A 133 6.84 24.58 -14.29
N GLY A 134 7.09 24.40 -12.99
CA GLY A 134 6.11 24.14 -11.94
C GLY A 134 5.88 22.65 -11.68
N VAL A 135 5.50 22.35 -10.44
CA VAL A 135 5.34 20.96 -9.93
C VAL A 135 4.37 20.15 -10.76
N TYR A 136 3.27 20.74 -11.19
CA TYR A 136 2.27 20.04 -12.01
C TYR A 136 2.85 19.57 -13.35
N VAL A 137 3.60 20.44 -14.02
CA VAL A 137 4.24 20.10 -15.31
C VAL A 137 5.31 19.04 -15.10
N ALA A 138 6.14 19.18 -14.06
CA ALA A 138 7.15 18.19 -13.72
C ALA A 138 6.54 16.80 -13.49
N MET A 139 5.42 16.71 -12.77
CA MET A 139 4.72 15.44 -12.52
C MET A 139 4.07 14.86 -13.78
N ARG A 140 3.38 15.70 -14.56
CA ARG A 140 2.66 15.29 -15.76
C ARG A 140 3.61 14.74 -16.84
N ASP A 141 4.73 15.42 -17.05
CA ASP A 141 5.66 15.13 -18.15
C ASP A 141 6.76 14.13 -17.74
N SER A 142 6.79 13.68 -16.49
CA SER A 142 7.79 12.74 -16.00
C SER A 142 7.69 11.38 -16.67
N ALA A 143 8.70 11.02 -17.43
CA ALA A 143 8.82 9.68 -18.00
C ALA A 143 9.00 8.61 -16.90
N PHE A 144 9.72 8.94 -15.82
CA PHE A 144 9.90 8.04 -14.68
C PHE A 144 8.59 7.71 -13.99
N LEU A 145 7.78 8.72 -13.67
CA LEU A 145 6.48 8.51 -13.02
C LEU A 145 5.50 7.78 -13.95
N LYS A 146 5.53 8.07 -15.26
CA LYS A 146 4.71 7.37 -16.25
C LYS A 146 5.07 5.90 -16.34
N ASP A 147 6.35 5.59 -16.56
CA ASP A 147 6.83 4.20 -16.68
C ASP A 147 6.60 3.42 -15.37
N PHE A 148 6.71 4.11 -14.21
CA PHE A 148 6.39 3.49 -12.93
C PHE A 148 4.91 3.11 -12.81
N ARG A 149 3.99 3.99 -13.25
CA ARG A 149 2.54 3.68 -13.27
C ARG A 149 2.25 2.49 -14.16
N GLU A 150 2.80 2.50 -15.38
CA GLU A 150 2.64 1.41 -16.34
C GLU A 150 3.20 0.08 -15.82
N LEU A 151 4.40 0.10 -15.24
CA LEU A 151 5.00 -1.06 -14.58
C LEU A 151 4.09 -1.60 -13.47
N SER A 152 3.67 -0.72 -12.57
CA SER A 152 2.84 -1.08 -11.42
C SER A 152 1.51 -1.69 -11.86
N ALA A 153 0.83 -1.07 -12.82
CA ALA A 153 -0.45 -1.57 -13.35
C ALA A 153 -0.30 -2.91 -14.08
N ARG A 154 0.79 -3.09 -14.84
CA ARG A 154 1.04 -4.31 -15.62
C ARG A 154 1.46 -5.49 -14.77
N GLU A 155 2.28 -5.26 -13.73
CA GLU A 155 2.94 -6.35 -13.00
C GLU A 155 2.15 -6.85 -11.79
N THR A 156 1.32 -6.00 -11.18
CA THR A 156 0.60 -6.36 -9.97
C THR A 156 -0.67 -5.56 -9.78
N ARG A 157 -1.58 -6.08 -8.99
CA ARG A 157 -2.66 -5.28 -8.39
C ARG A 157 -2.34 -4.87 -6.95
N GLY A 158 -1.26 -5.39 -6.40
CA GLY A 158 -0.75 -5.07 -5.07
C GLY A 158 0.32 -3.97 -5.08
N CYS A 159 1.32 -4.13 -4.25
CA CYS A 159 2.45 -3.21 -4.14
C CYS A 159 3.64 -3.73 -4.95
N VAL A 160 3.95 -3.08 -6.07
CA VAL A 160 5.04 -3.50 -6.96
C VAL A 160 6.39 -3.54 -6.25
N VAL A 161 6.62 -2.68 -5.26
CA VAL A 161 7.88 -2.66 -4.49
C VAL A 161 8.05 -3.94 -3.68
N LEU A 162 6.97 -4.45 -3.10
CA LEU A 162 7.01 -5.68 -2.31
C LEU A 162 7.00 -6.93 -3.18
N GLU A 163 6.32 -6.89 -4.32
CA GLU A 163 6.12 -8.07 -5.17
C GLU A 163 7.19 -8.21 -6.24
N ARG A 164 7.69 -7.09 -6.76
CA ARG A 164 8.68 -7.05 -7.84
C ARG A 164 9.76 -5.97 -7.61
N PRO A 165 10.51 -6.03 -6.48
CA PRO A 165 11.61 -5.08 -6.23
C PRO A 165 12.67 -5.10 -7.32
N ASP A 166 12.87 -6.23 -7.99
CA ASP A 166 13.74 -6.40 -9.15
C ASP A 166 13.40 -5.42 -10.28
N LEU A 167 12.14 -5.37 -10.69
CA LEU A 167 11.69 -4.48 -11.76
C LEU A 167 11.70 -3.00 -11.35
N VAL A 168 11.44 -2.72 -10.08
CA VAL A 168 11.55 -1.34 -9.56
C VAL A 168 13.00 -0.86 -9.65
N LYS A 169 13.96 -1.72 -9.30
CA LYS A 169 15.39 -1.42 -9.43
C LYS A 169 15.79 -1.13 -10.88
N GLU A 170 15.37 -2.00 -11.82
CA GLU A 170 15.63 -1.82 -13.25
C GLU A 170 15.10 -0.47 -13.73
N LEU A 171 13.88 -0.09 -13.30
CA LEU A 171 13.27 1.16 -13.66
C LEU A 171 14.04 2.38 -13.11
N VAL A 172 14.45 2.31 -11.84
CA VAL A 172 15.28 3.37 -11.20
C VAL A 172 16.57 3.58 -11.97
N VAL A 173 17.27 2.51 -12.33
CA VAL A 173 18.50 2.55 -13.11
C VAL A 173 18.26 3.10 -14.52
N LYS A 174 17.22 2.60 -15.21
CA LYS A 174 16.83 3.05 -16.56
C LYS A 174 16.67 4.57 -16.64
N HIS A 175 16.03 5.17 -15.65
CA HIS A 175 15.75 6.61 -15.62
C HIS A 175 16.86 7.45 -14.96
N GLY A 176 17.86 6.80 -14.33
CA GLY A 176 18.85 7.50 -13.52
C GLY A 176 18.17 8.30 -12.40
N ALA A 177 17.12 7.72 -11.77
CA ALA A 177 16.44 8.38 -10.68
C ALA A 177 17.34 8.40 -9.44
N ARG A 178 17.44 9.59 -8.80
CA ARG A 178 18.31 9.78 -7.65
C ARG A 178 17.69 9.23 -6.37
N ASP A 179 18.52 8.70 -5.49
CA ASP A 179 18.15 8.41 -4.10
C ASP A 179 17.74 9.71 -3.39
N THR A 180 16.55 9.75 -2.84
CA THR A 180 15.99 10.89 -2.10
C THR A 180 16.09 10.74 -0.59
N THR A 181 16.56 9.58 -0.12
CA THR A 181 16.90 9.42 1.30
C THR A 181 18.15 10.23 1.62
N LEU A 182 18.19 10.87 2.75
CA LEU A 182 19.42 11.55 3.18
C LEU A 182 20.55 10.55 3.55
N ARG A 183 20.26 9.26 3.46
CA ARG A 183 21.19 8.16 3.80
C ARG A 183 22.02 7.68 2.62
N GLY A 184 21.51 7.85 1.38
CA GLY A 184 22.12 7.29 0.18
C GLY A 184 22.09 5.77 0.09
N THR A 185 21.15 5.11 0.80
CA THR A 185 21.10 3.63 0.92
C THR A 185 19.88 3.01 0.25
N ALA A 186 19.02 3.80 -0.40
CA ALA A 186 17.77 3.31 -0.95
C ALA A 186 17.94 2.16 -1.97
N MET A 187 19.01 2.18 -2.78
CA MET A 187 19.29 1.11 -3.72
C MET A 187 19.68 -0.19 -3.00
N ALA A 188 20.54 -0.11 -2.00
CA ALA A 188 20.92 -1.27 -1.19
C ALA A 188 19.74 -1.82 -0.38
N GLU A 189 18.85 -0.94 0.10
CA GLU A 189 17.61 -1.31 0.76
C GLU A 189 16.68 -2.08 -0.19
N LEU A 190 16.57 -1.65 -1.43
CA LEU A 190 15.78 -2.31 -2.47
C LEU A 190 16.38 -3.67 -2.85
N ASP A 191 17.72 -3.77 -2.94
CA ASP A 191 18.44 -5.03 -3.20
C ASP A 191 18.26 -6.07 -2.10
N ALA A 192 18.13 -5.62 -0.87
CA ALA A 192 17.93 -6.51 0.29
C ALA A 192 16.49 -7.04 0.42
N MET A 193 15.55 -6.55 -0.41
CA MET A 193 14.16 -6.97 -0.32
C MET A 193 13.94 -8.35 -0.93
N THR A 194 13.20 -9.18 -0.20
CA THR A 194 12.69 -10.45 -0.74
C THR A 194 11.26 -10.24 -1.24
N PRO A 195 10.93 -10.65 -2.47
CA PRO A 195 9.57 -10.59 -3.00
C PRO A 195 8.55 -11.25 -2.05
N ARG A 196 7.38 -10.62 -1.91
CA ARG A 196 6.32 -11.12 -1.05
C ARG A 196 4.95 -10.59 -1.48
N PHE A 197 3.89 -11.29 -1.13
CA PHE A 197 2.54 -10.77 -1.27
C PHE A 197 2.35 -9.51 -0.44
N SER A 198 1.56 -8.59 -0.98
CA SER A 198 1.32 -7.28 -0.34
C SER A 198 -0.09 -7.16 0.23
N GLN A 199 -1.11 -7.03 -0.59
CA GLN A 199 -2.49 -6.80 -0.15
C GLN A 199 -3.54 -7.59 -0.94
N TRP A 200 -3.15 -8.32 -1.96
CA TRP A 200 -4.08 -9.01 -2.83
C TRP A 200 -3.71 -10.49 -3.01
N LEU A 201 -4.72 -11.33 -2.87
CA LEU A 201 -4.66 -12.74 -3.22
C LEU A 201 -5.78 -13.01 -4.23
N PRO A 202 -5.44 -13.47 -5.46
CA PRO A 202 -6.43 -13.83 -6.45
C PRO A 202 -7.35 -14.94 -5.97
N GLY A 203 -8.66 -14.73 -6.12
CA GLY A 203 -9.69 -15.66 -5.66
C GLY A 203 -10.16 -15.41 -4.22
N GLU A 204 -9.53 -14.49 -3.49
CA GLU A 204 -9.92 -14.10 -2.13
C GLU A 204 -10.46 -12.66 -2.09
N GLU A 205 -11.06 -12.20 -3.19
CA GLU A 205 -11.65 -10.87 -3.26
C GLU A 205 -12.82 -10.72 -2.28
N VAL A 206 -12.83 -9.61 -1.56
CA VAL A 206 -13.92 -9.26 -0.62
C VAL A 206 -14.60 -7.99 -1.09
N PRO A 207 -15.73 -8.11 -1.83
CA PRO A 207 -16.47 -6.95 -2.35
C PRO A 207 -17.03 -6.07 -1.24
N GLU A 208 -17.19 -4.77 -1.54
CA GLU A 208 -17.86 -3.85 -0.64
C GLU A 208 -19.33 -4.24 -0.43
N LYS A 209 -19.75 -4.26 0.84
CA LYS A 209 -21.13 -4.55 1.23
C LYS A 209 -21.95 -3.28 1.41
N HIS A 210 -21.38 -2.25 2.04
CA HIS A 210 -22.08 -1.02 2.33
C HIS A 210 -22.25 -0.15 1.08
N TRP A 211 -23.44 0.29 0.78
CA TRP A 211 -23.80 0.95 -0.49
C TRP A 211 -23.03 2.26 -0.74
N MET A 212 -22.79 3.07 0.29
CA MET A 212 -22.02 4.33 0.16
C MET A 212 -20.57 4.05 -0.28
N TYR A 213 -19.93 3.04 0.34
CA TYR A 213 -18.56 2.67 -0.04
C TYR A 213 -18.52 2.06 -1.44
N ARG A 214 -19.52 1.27 -1.82
CA ARG A 214 -19.64 0.75 -3.20
C ARG A 214 -19.75 1.88 -4.20
N LEU A 215 -20.65 2.84 -3.94
CA LEU A 215 -20.86 4.00 -4.81
C LEU A 215 -19.59 4.85 -4.92
N SER A 216 -18.99 5.21 -3.78
CA SER A 216 -17.77 6.03 -3.74
C SER A 216 -16.62 5.36 -4.47
N LYS A 217 -16.39 4.06 -4.22
CA LYS A 217 -15.31 3.32 -4.88
C LYS A 217 -15.56 3.14 -6.36
N LYS A 218 -16.80 2.87 -6.78
CA LYS A 218 -17.16 2.67 -8.18
C LYS A 218 -17.02 3.96 -9.00
N TYR A 219 -17.45 5.09 -8.50
CA TYR A 219 -17.53 6.33 -9.27
C TYR A 219 -16.43 7.33 -8.94
N TRP A 220 -15.81 7.26 -7.76
CA TRP A 220 -14.82 8.24 -7.31
C TRP A 220 -13.39 7.72 -7.38
N PHE A 221 -13.16 6.44 -7.05
CA PHE A 221 -11.82 5.89 -6.93
C PHE A 221 -11.48 4.78 -7.92
N SER A 222 -12.44 4.03 -8.40
CA SER A 222 -12.17 2.82 -9.18
C SER A 222 -11.95 3.05 -10.66
N ASP A 223 -12.44 4.15 -11.19
CA ASP A 223 -12.48 4.36 -12.61
C ASP A 223 -11.36 5.24 -13.16
N PHE A 224 -10.24 5.32 -12.47
CA PHE A 224 -9.07 6.03 -12.98
C PHE A 224 -8.40 5.32 -14.19
N GLY A 225 -8.96 4.24 -14.66
CA GLY A 225 -8.58 3.59 -15.92
C GLY A 225 -7.29 2.79 -15.89
N ALA A 226 -6.51 2.88 -14.82
CA ALA A 226 -5.17 2.29 -14.75
C ALA A 226 -5.11 0.77 -15.02
N TYR A 227 -6.18 0.06 -14.72
CA TYR A 227 -6.26 -1.39 -14.89
C TYR A 227 -7.21 -1.85 -15.99
N ARG A 228 -7.83 -0.93 -16.76
CA ARG A 228 -8.82 -1.29 -17.80
C ARG A 228 -8.21 -2.15 -18.90
N ASP A 229 -7.00 -1.81 -19.32
CA ASP A 229 -6.34 -2.45 -20.46
C ASP A 229 -5.34 -3.54 -20.03
N VAL A 230 -5.07 -3.67 -18.73
CA VAL A 230 -3.99 -4.51 -18.17
C VAL A 230 -4.52 -5.71 -17.38
N ALA A 231 -5.82 -5.75 -17.14
CA ALA A 231 -6.44 -6.67 -16.17
C ALA A 231 -6.38 -8.16 -16.53
N HIS A 232 -5.86 -8.51 -17.71
CA HIS A 232 -6.13 -9.84 -18.26
C HIS A 232 -5.27 -10.96 -17.72
N ASP A 233 -4.19 -10.68 -16.95
CA ASP A 233 -3.37 -11.75 -16.39
C ASP A 233 -2.85 -11.53 -14.96
N ALA A 234 -3.48 -10.67 -14.17
CA ALA A 234 -3.07 -10.46 -12.79
C ALA A 234 -3.10 -11.77 -11.95
N ALA A 235 -4.08 -12.64 -12.22
CA ALA A 235 -4.16 -13.94 -11.57
C ALA A 235 -3.02 -14.89 -12.02
N GLY A 236 -2.63 -14.86 -13.28
CA GLY A 236 -1.46 -15.61 -13.78
C GLY A 236 -0.17 -15.14 -13.14
N LYS A 237 0.03 -13.83 -13.05
CA LYS A 237 1.21 -13.24 -12.41
C LYS A 237 1.28 -13.52 -10.90
N ALA A 238 0.15 -13.49 -10.21
CA ALA A 238 0.11 -13.88 -8.81
C ALA A 238 0.44 -15.37 -8.60
N ARG A 239 -0.02 -16.28 -9.50
CA ARG A 239 0.42 -17.68 -9.49
C ARG A 239 1.92 -17.82 -9.74
N GLN A 240 2.49 -17.07 -10.66
CA GLN A 240 3.94 -17.05 -10.89
C GLN A 240 4.69 -16.54 -9.65
N LEU A 241 4.19 -15.52 -8.97
CA LEU A 241 4.78 -15.06 -7.71
C LEU A 241 4.70 -16.15 -6.64
N GLN A 242 3.57 -16.85 -6.49
CA GLN A 242 3.44 -17.99 -5.58
C GLN A 242 4.47 -19.09 -5.86
N GLN A 243 4.65 -19.45 -7.12
CA GLN A 243 5.63 -20.46 -7.53
C GLN A 243 7.08 -20.03 -7.20
N ARG A 244 7.42 -18.76 -7.45
CA ARG A 244 8.74 -18.21 -7.10
C ARG A 244 8.97 -18.24 -5.59
N LEU A 245 7.99 -17.82 -4.79
CA LEU A 245 8.08 -17.82 -3.33
C LEU A 245 8.21 -19.24 -2.77
N ALA A 246 7.49 -20.20 -3.35
CA ALA A 246 7.62 -21.62 -2.97
C ALA A 246 9.00 -22.19 -3.31
N ALA A 247 9.58 -21.80 -4.45
CA ALA A 247 10.90 -22.26 -4.87
C ALA A 247 12.06 -21.67 -4.02
N THR A 248 11.85 -20.53 -3.39
CA THR A 248 12.84 -19.86 -2.51
C THR A 248 12.66 -20.17 -1.04
N ALA A 249 11.59 -20.90 -0.65
CA ALA A 249 11.40 -21.35 0.71
C ALA A 249 12.51 -22.33 1.12
N PRO A 250 13.19 -22.15 2.26
CA PRO A 250 14.16 -23.12 2.73
C PRO A 250 13.46 -24.47 2.93
N SER A 251 14.01 -25.54 2.34
CA SER A 251 13.53 -26.90 2.58
C SER A 251 13.50 -27.15 4.07
N SER A 252 12.35 -27.47 4.62
CA SER A 252 12.20 -27.87 6.02
C SER A 252 13.00 -29.18 6.21
N GLN A 253 14.26 -29.05 6.61
CA GLN A 253 15.01 -30.21 7.10
C GLN A 253 14.36 -30.61 8.43
N THR A 254 13.67 -31.72 8.41
CA THR A 254 13.27 -32.45 9.62
C THR A 254 14.53 -32.70 10.45
N PRO A 255 14.59 -32.33 11.73
CA PRO A 255 15.73 -32.67 12.56
C PRO A 255 15.84 -34.19 12.66
N PRO A 256 17.05 -34.75 12.66
CA PRO A 256 17.23 -36.18 12.82
C PRO A 256 16.72 -36.59 14.20
N THR A 257 15.78 -37.53 14.20
CA THR A 257 15.33 -38.21 15.42
C THR A 257 16.53 -38.99 15.98
N SER A 258 17.04 -38.53 17.10
CA SER A 258 17.96 -39.29 17.97
C SER A 258 17.20 -39.93 19.11
#